data_1e17a430fc36dbcdfae0731abcfb0a54
#
_entry.id   1e17a430fc36dbcdfae0731abcfb0a54
#
_cell.length_a   1.000
_cell.length_b   1.000
_cell.length_c   1.000
_cell.angle_alpha   90.00
_cell.angle_beta   90.00
_cell.angle_gamma   90.00
#
_symmetry.space_group_name_H-M   'P 1'
#
loop_
_entity.id
_entity.type
_entity.pdbx_description
1 polymer ?
#
loop_
_entity_poly.entity_id
_entity_poly.type
_entity_poly.pdbx_seq_one_letter_code
_entity_poly.pdbx_strand_id
1 'polypeptide(L)'
;MMTFLEKALGFNPKSMKLRTEIIAGATTFLTMSYILAVNPSILATTGMDKGALFTGTALAAAIATLLLAFMAKLPFAQAPSMGLNAFFAYTLCVSLKFTWQQSLAIMLIEGVLFIVITFFNVREMILNAIPTNLRYAISAGIGMFIAFIGLKNANIIVDNDATLVGLGAFTPTCILGIIAILLSGALMARNVKGSLFWGIIITTIIGIPMGVTVFPNGWLPVSAPQDITPIFCKFDFSSLLNLKTVLVVFSLLLINIFDTIGTLMGLADKTGIVEANGNIPHVKEAMMSDAIGTTCGAMLGSSTLTTYVESASGIAEGGRSGVTAFTVGIFFIIALFLSPIFLLIPSAATSGALVMVGVLMIDSVKKINLQDITESFPAFITMITMVLCYSIADGICLGILAYVFMKTCTRRWKDLNWTLIILAVLFVLNFIKG
;
A
#
# COMPACT_ATOMS: atom_id res chain seq x y z
N MET A 1 27.33 -12.80 -19.35
CA MET A 1 26.53 -12.65 -18.13
C MET A 1 26.87 -11.37 -17.36
N MET A 2 28.14 -11.13 -16.97
CA MET A 2 28.53 -9.90 -16.24
C MET A 2 28.16 -8.61 -16.98
N THR A 3 28.49 -8.49 -18.26
CA THR A 3 28.17 -7.31 -19.09
C THR A 3 26.65 -7.01 -19.17
N PHE A 4 25.81 -8.04 -19.11
CA PHE A 4 24.36 -7.88 -19.05
C PHE A 4 23.92 -7.29 -17.70
N LEU A 5 24.41 -7.84 -16.58
CA LEU A 5 24.10 -7.36 -15.24
C LEU A 5 24.53 -5.90 -15.05
N GLU A 6 25.69 -5.52 -15.58
CA GLU A 6 26.19 -4.14 -15.53
C GLU A 6 25.29 -3.17 -16.30
N LYS A 7 24.99 -3.47 -17.56
CA LYS A 7 24.20 -2.59 -18.42
C LYS A 7 22.71 -2.56 -18.06
N ALA A 8 22.12 -3.73 -17.81
CA ALA A 8 20.69 -3.86 -17.60
C ALA A 8 20.25 -3.55 -16.17
N LEU A 9 21.04 -3.93 -15.16
CA LEU A 9 20.67 -3.86 -13.74
C LEU A 9 21.55 -2.92 -12.91
N GLY A 10 22.50 -2.20 -13.53
CA GLY A 10 23.38 -1.27 -12.81
C GLY A 10 24.34 -1.93 -11.83
N PHE A 11 24.62 -3.22 -12.00
CA PHE A 11 25.55 -3.95 -11.14
C PHE A 11 27.01 -3.56 -11.46
N ASN A 12 27.76 -3.14 -10.43
CA ASN A 12 29.18 -2.82 -10.57
C ASN A 12 30.05 -3.87 -9.85
N PRO A 13 30.71 -4.79 -10.60
CA PRO A 13 31.49 -5.87 -9.99
C PRO A 13 32.72 -5.40 -9.20
N LYS A 14 33.16 -4.14 -9.40
CA LYS A 14 34.29 -3.57 -8.62
C LYS A 14 33.88 -3.15 -7.21
N SER A 15 32.64 -2.76 -7.02
CA SER A 15 32.12 -2.25 -5.73
C SER A 15 31.04 -3.13 -5.10
N MET A 16 30.44 -4.06 -5.86
CA MET A 16 29.31 -4.88 -5.46
C MET A 16 29.61 -6.38 -5.60
N LYS A 17 29.06 -7.20 -4.69
CA LYS A 17 29.16 -8.66 -4.74
C LYS A 17 27.80 -9.24 -5.13
N LEU A 18 27.74 -10.07 -6.18
CA LEU A 18 26.50 -10.69 -6.66
C LEU A 18 25.79 -11.48 -5.57
N ARG A 19 26.52 -12.21 -4.73
CA ARG A 19 25.96 -12.95 -3.59
C ARG A 19 25.24 -12.01 -2.61
N THR A 20 25.80 -10.85 -2.33
CA THR A 20 25.19 -9.84 -1.44
C THR A 20 23.89 -9.31 -2.02
N GLU A 21 23.87 -9.01 -3.31
CA GLU A 21 22.66 -8.54 -4.00
C GLU A 21 21.53 -9.58 -3.97
N ILE A 22 21.86 -10.87 -4.19
CA ILE A 22 20.86 -11.96 -4.13
C ILE A 22 20.35 -12.13 -2.69
N ILE A 23 21.21 -12.10 -1.67
CA ILE A 23 20.80 -12.19 -0.27
C ILE A 23 19.91 -10.98 0.10
N ALA A 24 20.29 -9.79 -0.34
CA ALA A 24 19.51 -8.57 -0.15
C ALA A 24 18.11 -8.69 -0.77
N GLY A 25 18.02 -9.22 -2.00
CA GLY A 25 16.73 -9.48 -2.65
C GLY A 25 15.89 -10.52 -1.91
N ALA A 26 16.50 -11.62 -1.47
CA ALA A 26 15.81 -12.63 -0.67
C ALA A 26 15.28 -12.06 0.66
N THR A 27 16.09 -11.23 1.33
CA THR A 27 15.67 -10.54 2.58
C THR A 27 14.52 -9.56 2.33
N THR A 28 14.58 -8.77 1.25
CA THR A 28 13.47 -7.87 0.85
C THR A 28 12.21 -8.67 0.56
N PHE A 29 12.29 -9.73 -0.25
CA PHE A 29 11.14 -10.58 -0.54
C PHE A 29 10.54 -11.14 0.75
N LEU A 30 11.35 -11.70 1.65
CA LEU A 30 10.86 -12.27 2.91
C LEU A 30 10.12 -11.22 3.76
N THR A 31 10.62 -9.99 3.82
CA THR A 31 10.00 -8.92 4.62
C THR A 31 8.68 -8.42 4.04
N MET A 32 8.50 -8.46 2.70
CA MET A 32 7.29 -7.97 2.04
C MET A 32 6.35 -9.08 1.56
N SER A 33 6.73 -10.36 1.63
CA SER A 33 5.92 -11.49 1.12
C SER A 33 4.58 -11.66 1.81
N TYR A 34 4.38 -11.05 2.98
CA TYR A 34 3.08 -11.00 3.66
C TYR A 34 1.97 -10.40 2.77
N ILE A 35 2.32 -9.57 1.76
CA ILE A 35 1.35 -9.00 0.82
C ILE A 35 0.60 -10.08 0.03
N LEU A 36 1.24 -11.22 -0.23
CA LEU A 36 0.65 -12.36 -0.92
C LEU A 36 -0.51 -13.00 -0.14
N ALA A 37 -0.55 -12.83 1.18
CA ALA A 37 -1.67 -13.25 2.01
C ALA A 37 -2.66 -12.11 2.27
N VAL A 38 -2.15 -10.91 2.53
CA VAL A 38 -2.96 -9.78 2.98
C VAL A 38 -3.75 -9.16 1.83
N ASN A 39 -3.14 -8.92 0.67
CA ASN A 39 -3.84 -8.31 -0.47
C ASN A 39 -5.03 -9.16 -0.93
N PRO A 40 -4.89 -10.47 -1.18
CA PRO A 40 -6.05 -11.32 -1.51
C PRO A 40 -7.10 -11.35 -0.40
N SER A 41 -6.71 -11.29 0.87
CA SER A 41 -7.67 -11.28 1.99
C SER A 41 -8.50 -10.00 2.04
N ILE A 42 -7.91 -8.85 1.74
CA ILE A 42 -8.61 -7.56 1.70
C ILE A 42 -9.52 -7.49 0.47
N LEU A 43 -8.98 -7.76 -0.72
CA LEU A 43 -9.74 -7.61 -1.96
C LEU A 43 -10.84 -8.65 -2.10
N ALA A 44 -10.68 -9.86 -1.56
CA ALA A 44 -11.73 -10.89 -1.58
C ALA A 44 -13.02 -10.46 -0.83
N THR A 45 -12.94 -9.49 0.09
CA THR A 45 -14.13 -8.94 0.76
C THR A 45 -15.08 -8.23 -0.20
N THR A 46 -14.62 -7.90 -1.41
CA THR A 46 -15.42 -7.27 -2.47
C THR A 46 -16.14 -8.27 -3.38
N GLY A 47 -15.98 -9.58 -3.11
CA GLY A 47 -16.55 -10.67 -3.91
C GLY A 47 -15.64 -11.18 -5.04
N MET A 48 -14.38 -10.73 -5.12
CA MET A 48 -13.38 -11.25 -6.05
C MET A 48 -12.86 -12.62 -5.59
N ASP A 49 -12.51 -13.50 -6.55
CA ASP A 49 -11.96 -14.83 -6.25
C ASP A 49 -10.57 -14.72 -5.59
N LYS A 50 -10.44 -15.33 -4.40
CA LYS A 50 -9.22 -15.22 -3.58
C LYS A 50 -7.99 -15.89 -4.23
N GLY A 51 -8.20 -17.00 -4.96
CA GLY A 51 -7.13 -17.71 -5.67
C GLY A 51 -6.61 -16.89 -6.85
N ALA A 52 -7.53 -16.35 -7.66
CA ALA A 52 -7.20 -15.45 -8.76
C ALA A 52 -6.48 -14.19 -8.25
N LEU A 53 -6.94 -13.60 -7.14
CA LEU A 53 -6.30 -12.45 -6.49
C LEU A 53 -4.87 -12.75 -6.03
N PHE A 54 -4.60 -13.95 -5.53
CA PHE A 54 -3.24 -14.36 -5.18
C PHE A 54 -2.33 -14.33 -6.41
N THR A 55 -2.76 -14.95 -7.51
CA THR A 55 -2.01 -14.98 -8.78
C THR A 55 -1.82 -13.56 -9.32
N GLY A 56 -2.89 -12.76 -9.34
CA GLY A 56 -2.83 -11.36 -9.77
C GLY A 56 -1.86 -10.52 -8.94
N THR A 57 -1.89 -10.67 -7.61
CA THR A 57 -0.98 -9.99 -6.68
C THR A 57 0.48 -10.35 -6.94
N ALA A 58 0.78 -11.64 -7.06
CA ALA A 58 2.15 -12.12 -7.27
C ALA A 58 2.70 -11.68 -8.64
N LEU A 59 1.89 -11.78 -9.70
CA LEU A 59 2.28 -11.33 -11.04
C LEU A 59 2.45 -9.81 -11.10
N ALA A 60 1.54 -9.03 -10.53
CA ALA A 60 1.62 -7.59 -10.51
C ALA A 60 2.89 -7.12 -9.77
N ALA A 61 3.18 -7.69 -8.59
CA ALA A 61 4.39 -7.39 -7.83
C ALA A 61 5.66 -7.81 -8.58
N ALA A 62 5.66 -8.99 -9.23
CA ALA A 62 6.78 -9.44 -10.05
C ALA A 62 7.05 -8.48 -11.22
N ILE A 63 6.01 -8.14 -12.00
CA ILE A 63 6.13 -7.26 -13.17
C ILE A 63 6.64 -5.88 -12.75
N ALA A 64 6.01 -5.24 -11.76
CA ALA A 64 6.39 -3.90 -11.33
C ALA A 64 7.81 -3.88 -10.77
N THR A 65 8.20 -4.86 -9.94
CA THR A 65 9.54 -4.95 -9.38
C THR A 65 10.60 -5.22 -10.47
N LEU A 66 10.30 -6.06 -11.46
CA LEU A 66 11.20 -6.29 -12.60
C LEU A 66 11.32 -5.04 -13.47
N LEU A 67 10.22 -4.31 -13.72
CA LEU A 67 10.28 -3.02 -14.42
C LEU A 67 11.18 -2.03 -13.68
N LEU A 68 11.05 -1.91 -12.36
CA LEU A 68 11.92 -1.06 -11.56
C LEU A 68 13.38 -1.51 -11.65
N ALA A 69 13.65 -2.82 -11.58
CA ALA A 69 14.99 -3.38 -11.71
C ALA A 69 15.69 -2.96 -13.00
N PHE A 70 14.96 -2.98 -14.12
CA PHE A 70 15.53 -2.64 -15.44
C PHE A 70 15.53 -1.14 -15.74
N MET A 71 14.46 -0.42 -15.38
CA MET A 71 14.31 1.00 -15.70
C MET A 71 15.10 1.89 -14.75
N ALA A 72 14.89 1.73 -13.44
CA ALA A 72 15.53 2.56 -12.43
C ALA A 72 16.86 1.99 -11.92
N LYS A 73 17.08 0.68 -12.03
CA LYS A 73 18.29 -0.03 -11.58
C LYS A 73 18.53 0.14 -10.07
N LEU A 74 17.48 0.37 -9.30
CA LEU A 74 17.50 0.59 -7.86
C LEU A 74 17.22 -0.72 -7.10
N PRO A 75 17.74 -0.86 -5.85
CA PRO A 75 17.54 -2.06 -5.03
C PRO A 75 16.17 -2.06 -4.31
N PHE A 76 15.12 -1.58 -4.96
CA PHE A 76 13.80 -1.43 -4.38
C PHE A 76 12.82 -2.42 -4.98
N ALA A 77 11.76 -2.76 -4.26
CA ALA A 77 10.70 -3.64 -4.71
C ALA A 77 9.36 -2.94 -4.68
N GLN A 78 8.46 -3.35 -5.56
CA GLN A 78 7.12 -2.80 -5.74
C GLN A 78 6.08 -3.90 -5.58
N ALA A 79 4.97 -3.57 -4.92
CA ALA A 79 3.83 -4.46 -4.77
C ALA A 79 2.56 -3.63 -4.51
N PRO A 80 1.35 -4.27 -4.49
CA PRO A 80 0.11 -3.59 -4.18
C PRO A 80 0.17 -2.84 -2.84
N SER A 81 -0.11 -1.53 -2.85
CA SER A 81 -0.03 -0.69 -1.66
C SER A 81 -1.13 -1.03 -0.66
N MET A 82 -0.77 -1.21 0.61
CA MET A 82 -1.72 -1.53 1.68
C MET A 82 -2.81 -0.46 1.84
N GLY A 83 -2.42 0.83 1.79
CA GLY A 83 -3.36 1.94 1.88
C GLY A 83 -4.35 1.95 0.73
N LEU A 84 -3.87 1.72 -0.48
CA LEU A 84 -4.70 1.73 -1.69
C LEU A 84 -5.52 0.44 -1.86
N ASN A 85 -5.06 -0.69 -1.31
CA ASN A 85 -5.89 -1.90 -1.16
C ASN A 85 -7.11 -1.64 -0.30
N ALA A 86 -6.88 -0.99 0.85
CA ALA A 86 -7.95 -0.62 1.76
C ALA A 86 -8.89 0.42 1.12
N PHE A 87 -8.35 1.39 0.39
CA PHE A 87 -9.14 2.35 -0.39
C PHE A 87 -10.02 1.64 -1.43
N PHE A 88 -9.46 0.69 -2.19
CA PHE A 88 -10.20 -0.11 -3.16
C PHE A 88 -11.36 -0.85 -2.50
N ALA A 89 -11.07 -1.68 -1.50
CA ALA A 89 -12.07 -2.56 -0.92
C ALA A 89 -13.12 -1.78 -0.11
N TYR A 90 -12.69 -0.89 0.75
CA TYR A 90 -13.58 -0.27 1.73
C TYR A 90 -14.12 1.08 1.28
N THR A 91 -13.29 1.94 0.68
CA THR A 91 -13.78 3.23 0.19
C THR A 91 -14.57 3.07 -1.11
N LEU A 92 -13.99 2.45 -2.15
CA LEU A 92 -14.69 2.34 -3.43
C LEU A 92 -15.87 1.36 -3.35
N CYS A 93 -15.62 0.11 -2.92
CA CYS A 93 -16.66 -0.92 -2.99
C CYS A 93 -17.68 -0.82 -1.86
N VAL A 94 -17.25 -0.63 -0.61
CA VAL A 94 -18.17 -0.63 0.54
C VAL A 94 -18.83 0.73 0.72
N SER A 95 -18.08 1.82 0.85
CA SER A 95 -18.61 3.15 1.14
C SER A 95 -19.27 3.80 -0.08
N LEU A 96 -18.55 3.87 -1.21
CA LEU A 96 -19.03 4.52 -2.43
C LEU A 96 -19.90 3.64 -3.32
N LYS A 97 -20.06 2.34 -2.97
CA LYS A 97 -20.92 1.36 -3.64
C LYS A 97 -20.55 1.09 -5.12
N PHE A 98 -19.29 1.30 -5.51
CA PHE A 98 -18.81 0.83 -6.81
C PHE A 98 -18.68 -0.70 -6.80
N THR A 99 -18.94 -1.34 -7.94
CA THR A 99 -18.58 -2.74 -8.12
C THR A 99 -17.06 -2.88 -8.15
N TRP A 100 -16.54 -4.07 -7.87
CA TRP A 100 -15.09 -4.28 -7.97
C TRP A 100 -14.57 -4.12 -9.42
N GLN A 101 -15.41 -4.39 -10.44
CA GLN A 101 -15.08 -4.16 -11.84
C GLN A 101 -14.95 -2.67 -12.16
N GLN A 102 -15.86 -1.84 -11.62
CA GLN A 102 -15.77 -0.38 -11.73
C GLN A 102 -14.54 0.15 -10.97
N SER A 103 -14.26 -0.41 -9.81
CA SER A 103 -13.08 -0.04 -9.02
C SER A 103 -11.78 -0.39 -9.75
N LEU A 104 -11.69 -1.54 -10.44
CA LEU A 104 -10.55 -1.88 -11.31
C LEU A 104 -10.42 -0.91 -12.50
N ALA A 105 -11.55 -0.49 -13.10
CA ALA A 105 -11.52 0.51 -14.17
C ALA A 105 -11.03 1.87 -13.66
N ILE A 106 -11.39 2.27 -12.43
CA ILE A 106 -10.88 3.48 -11.77
C ILE A 106 -9.37 3.38 -11.56
N MET A 107 -8.86 2.22 -11.08
CA MET A 107 -7.42 2.00 -10.91
C MET A 107 -6.67 2.03 -12.25
N LEU A 108 -7.27 1.49 -13.30
CA LEU A 108 -6.69 1.56 -14.65
C LEU A 108 -6.57 3.01 -15.14
N ILE A 109 -7.64 3.80 -14.98
CA ILE A 109 -7.64 5.22 -15.35
C ILE A 109 -6.58 5.98 -14.54
N GLU A 110 -6.49 5.72 -13.24
CA GLU A 110 -5.47 6.32 -12.36
C GLU A 110 -4.07 5.97 -12.82
N GLY A 111 -3.78 4.69 -13.10
CA GLY A 111 -2.47 4.24 -13.59
C GLY A 111 -2.07 4.89 -14.92
N VAL A 112 -3.00 4.98 -15.87
CA VAL A 112 -2.76 5.65 -17.16
C VAL A 112 -2.49 7.16 -16.96
N LEU A 113 -3.27 7.83 -16.11
CA LEU A 113 -3.03 9.23 -15.76
C LEU A 113 -1.68 9.42 -15.07
N PHE A 114 -1.29 8.49 -14.21
CA PHE A 114 0.02 8.54 -13.55
C PHE A 114 1.18 8.40 -14.56
N ILE A 115 1.05 7.53 -15.57
CA ILE A 115 2.01 7.43 -16.69
C ILE A 115 2.12 8.79 -17.39
N VAL A 116 1.00 9.40 -17.77
CA VAL A 116 0.95 10.69 -18.45
C VAL A 116 1.63 11.80 -17.63
N ILE A 117 1.27 11.91 -16.36
CA ILE A 117 1.82 12.92 -15.44
C ILE A 117 3.33 12.72 -15.24
N THR A 118 3.78 11.47 -15.08
CA THR A 118 5.21 11.15 -14.92
C THR A 118 5.99 11.45 -16.19
N PHE A 119 5.41 11.19 -17.36
CA PHE A 119 6.04 11.47 -18.66
C PHE A 119 6.29 12.98 -18.84
N PHE A 120 5.29 13.82 -18.55
CA PHE A 120 5.36 15.28 -18.72
C PHE A 120 6.05 16.02 -17.55
N ASN A 121 6.60 15.32 -16.55
CA ASN A 121 7.24 15.90 -15.37
C ASN A 121 6.35 16.90 -14.58
N VAL A 122 5.02 16.72 -14.62
CA VAL A 122 4.04 17.56 -13.88
C VAL A 122 4.11 17.32 -12.36
N ARG A 123 4.94 16.39 -11.94
CA ARG A 123 5.17 15.94 -10.56
C ARG A 123 5.36 17.09 -9.57
N GLU A 124 6.22 18.07 -9.89
CA GLU A 124 6.53 19.17 -8.96
C GLU A 124 5.31 20.05 -8.67
N MET A 125 4.43 20.22 -9.67
CA MET A 125 3.20 20.98 -9.50
C MET A 125 2.23 20.26 -8.55
N ILE A 126 2.12 18.93 -8.66
CA ILE A 126 1.25 18.12 -7.81
C ILE A 126 1.80 18.00 -6.39
N LEU A 127 3.12 17.83 -6.23
CA LEU A 127 3.76 17.78 -4.91
C LEU A 127 3.51 19.05 -4.10
N ASN A 128 3.43 20.18 -4.75
CA ASN A 128 3.16 21.47 -4.11
C ASN A 128 1.65 21.73 -3.89
N ALA A 129 0.78 20.85 -4.40
CA ALA A 129 -0.66 21.03 -4.29
C ALA A 129 -1.19 20.83 -2.86
N ILE A 130 -0.67 19.84 -2.11
CA ILE A 130 -1.10 19.57 -0.74
C ILE A 130 -0.01 20.00 0.26
N PRO A 131 -0.36 20.74 1.33
CA PRO A 131 0.56 21.15 2.37
C PRO A 131 1.25 19.96 3.05
N THR A 132 2.52 20.13 3.41
CA THR A 132 3.37 19.04 3.93
C THR A 132 2.80 18.39 5.20
N ASN A 133 2.26 19.20 6.14
CA ASN A 133 1.64 18.67 7.36
C ASN A 133 0.40 17.81 7.05
N LEU A 134 -0.41 18.21 6.08
CA LEU A 134 -1.58 17.45 5.67
C LEU A 134 -1.19 16.12 4.99
N ARG A 135 -0.08 16.09 4.23
CA ARG A 135 0.48 14.85 3.67
C ARG A 135 0.88 13.85 4.75
N TYR A 136 1.55 14.34 5.82
CA TYR A 136 1.88 13.49 6.97
C TYR A 136 0.65 12.98 7.70
N ALA A 137 -0.38 13.83 7.84
CA ALA A 137 -1.66 13.43 8.43
C ALA A 137 -2.39 12.38 7.60
N ILE A 138 -2.38 12.50 6.27
CA ILE A 138 -2.94 11.50 5.35
C ILE A 138 -2.22 10.15 5.55
N SER A 139 -0.90 10.12 5.54
CA SER A 139 -0.13 8.90 5.76
C SER A 139 -0.44 8.24 7.12
N ALA A 140 -0.46 9.03 8.20
CA ALA A 140 -0.79 8.54 9.54
C ALA A 140 -2.24 8.05 9.63
N GLY A 141 -3.20 8.79 9.04
CA GLY A 141 -4.61 8.42 8.99
C GLY A 141 -4.85 7.11 8.26
N ILE A 142 -4.17 6.89 7.12
CA ILE A 142 -4.18 5.62 6.39
C ILE A 142 -3.64 4.49 7.27
N GLY A 143 -2.54 4.73 8.01
CA GLY A 143 -1.99 3.75 8.93
C GLY A 143 -2.97 3.36 10.04
N MET A 144 -3.63 4.34 10.68
CA MET A 144 -4.67 4.09 11.68
C MET A 144 -5.87 3.35 11.09
N PHE A 145 -6.27 3.66 9.87
CA PHE A 145 -7.36 3.00 9.17
C PHE A 145 -7.03 1.52 8.87
N ILE A 146 -5.82 1.23 8.38
CA ILE A 146 -5.35 -0.14 8.14
C ILE A 146 -5.32 -0.95 9.45
N ALA A 147 -4.83 -0.34 10.55
CA ALA A 147 -4.84 -0.98 11.85
C ALA A 147 -6.26 -1.30 12.32
N PHE A 148 -7.21 -0.37 12.14
CA PHE A 148 -8.62 -0.58 12.46
C PHE A 148 -9.22 -1.75 11.66
N ILE A 149 -8.91 -1.84 10.36
CA ILE A 149 -9.30 -3.00 9.53
C ILE A 149 -8.73 -4.31 10.08
N GLY A 150 -7.45 -4.31 10.48
CA GLY A 150 -6.82 -5.48 11.09
C GLY A 150 -7.55 -5.94 12.36
N LEU A 151 -7.92 -5.01 13.25
CA LEU A 151 -8.68 -5.28 14.46
C LEU A 151 -10.10 -5.81 14.16
N LYS A 152 -10.76 -5.26 13.13
CA LYS A 152 -12.07 -5.73 12.67
C LYS A 152 -12.01 -7.14 12.08
N ASN A 153 -11.03 -7.42 11.23
CA ASN A 153 -10.86 -8.73 10.58
C ASN A 153 -10.56 -9.86 11.60
N ALA A 154 -9.98 -9.50 12.74
CA ALA A 154 -9.77 -10.41 13.86
C ALA A 154 -10.96 -10.52 14.81
N ASN A 155 -12.08 -9.81 14.57
CA ASN A 155 -13.23 -9.69 15.46
C ASN A 155 -12.85 -9.16 16.86
N ILE A 156 -11.78 -8.36 16.96
CA ILE A 156 -11.41 -7.64 18.18
C ILE A 156 -12.30 -6.40 18.35
N ILE A 157 -12.54 -5.70 17.23
CA ILE A 157 -13.53 -4.62 17.14
C ILE A 157 -14.71 -5.15 16.34
N VAL A 158 -15.91 -4.99 16.88
CA VAL A 158 -17.19 -5.42 16.27
C VAL A 158 -18.21 -4.27 16.31
N ASP A 159 -19.25 -4.38 15.49
CA ASP A 159 -20.37 -3.46 15.50
C ASP A 159 -21.07 -3.46 16.85
N ASN A 160 -21.52 -2.27 17.27
CA ASN A 160 -22.31 -2.08 18.49
C ASN A 160 -23.34 -0.98 18.25
N ASP A 161 -24.62 -1.30 18.34
CA ASP A 161 -25.72 -0.37 18.04
C ASP A 161 -25.72 0.88 18.93
N ALA A 162 -25.19 0.79 20.16
CA ALA A 162 -25.17 1.89 21.11
C ALA A 162 -23.96 2.81 20.97
N THR A 163 -22.78 2.24 20.59
CA THR A 163 -21.49 2.95 20.59
C THR A 163 -20.79 2.93 19.25
N LEU A 164 -21.46 2.45 18.18
CA LEU A 164 -20.96 2.19 16.81
C LEU A 164 -19.95 1.06 16.76
N VAL A 165 -19.01 1.00 17.71
CA VAL A 165 -18.02 -0.08 17.81
C VAL A 165 -17.87 -0.50 19.27
N GLY A 166 -17.56 -1.79 19.47
CA GLY A 166 -17.31 -2.39 20.77
C GLY A 166 -16.22 -3.46 20.71
N LEU A 167 -15.80 -3.93 21.90
CA LEU A 167 -14.90 -5.06 22.00
C LEU A 167 -15.67 -6.35 21.68
N GLY A 168 -15.13 -7.17 20.78
CA GLY A 168 -15.71 -8.45 20.40
C GLY A 168 -15.61 -9.52 21.48
N ALA A 169 -16.42 -10.56 21.36
CA ALA A 169 -16.31 -11.73 22.21
C ALA A 169 -14.99 -12.47 21.98
N PHE A 170 -14.41 -13.06 23.04
CA PHE A 170 -13.16 -13.81 22.97
C PHE A 170 -13.37 -15.20 22.33
N THR A 171 -13.75 -15.19 21.06
CA THR A 171 -13.82 -16.40 20.22
C THR A 171 -12.42 -16.89 19.85
N PRO A 172 -12.23 -18.15 19.40
CA PRO A 172 -10.95 -18.63 18.89
C PRO A 172 -10.33 -17.72 17.84
N THR A 173 -11.13 -17.15 16.94
CA THR A 173 -10.68 -16.18 15.93
C THR A 173 -10.17 -14.87 16.55
N CYS A 174 -10.88 -14.32 17.54
CA CYS A 174 -10.46 -13.12 18.26
C CYS A 174 -9.15 -13.35 19.02
N ILE A 175 -9.05 -14.46 19.76
CA ILE A 175 -7.83 -14.84 20.49
C ILE A 175 -6.65 -15.01 19.54
N LEU A 176 -6.86 -15.70 18.42
CA LEU A 176 -5.82 -15.88 17.39
C LEU A 176 -5.34 -14.53 16.83
N GLY A 177 -6.26 -13.59 16.59
CA GLY A 177 -5.93 -12.23 16.16
C GLY A 177 -5.12 -11.45 17.18
N ILE A 178 -5.46 -11.54 18.47
CA ILE A 178 -4.67 -10.94 19.55
C ILE A 178 -3.26 -11.52 19.58
N ILE A 179 -3.14 -12.86 19.48
CA ILE A 179 -1.83 -13.54 19.41
C ILE A 179 -1.05 -13.04 18.19
N ALA A 180 -1.69 -12.89 17.01
CA ALA A 180 -1.04 -12.38 15.79
C ALA A 180 -0.44 -10.99 16.01
N ILE A 181 -1.19 -10.08 16.62
CA ILE A 181 -0.75 -8.70 16.89
C ILE A 181 0.43 -8.69 17.86
N LEU A 182 0.30 -9.36 19.00
CA LEU A 182 1.33 -9.42 20.04
C LEU A 182 2.61 -10.08 19.53
N LEU A 183 2.48 -11.18 18.78
CA LEU A 183 3.62 -11.90 18.21
C LEU A 183 4.33 -11.08 17.14
N SER A 184 3.60 -10.48 16.22
CA SER A 184 4.18 -9.61 15.18
C SER A 184 4.90 -8.42 15.80
N GLY A 185 4.30 -7.79 16.82
CA GLY A 185 4.93 -6.70 17.58
C GLY A 185 6.19 -7.14 18.31
N ALA A 186 6.17 -8.31 18.98
CA ALA A 186 7.33 -8.85 19.68
C ALA A 186 8.48 -9.21 18.74
N LEU A 187 8.17 -9.82 17.58
CA LEU A 187 9.18 -10.11 16.55
C LEU A 187 9.79 -8.83 15.96
N MET A 188 8.96 -7.82 15.71
CA MET A 188 9.41 -6.51 15.23
C MET A 188 10.29 -5.80 16.27
N ALA A 189 9.91 -5.81 17.55
CA ALA A 189 10.69 -5.21 18.63
C ALA A 189 12.05 -5.90 18.81
N ARG A 190 12.16 -7.18 18.47
CA ARG A 190 13.44 -7.93 18.45
C ARG A 190 14.22 -7.76 17.15
N ASN A 191 13.78 -6.89 16.24
CA ASN A 191 14.40 -6.67 14.92
C ASN A 191 14.54 -7.96 14.09
N VAL A 192 13.59 -8.91 14.23
CA VAL A 192 13.59 -10.14 13.42
C VAL A 192 13.26 -9.76 11.97
N LYS A 193 14.15 -10.12 11.04
CA LYS A 193 13.92 -9.89 9.61
C LYS A 193 12.70 -10.68 9.13
N GLY A 194 11.80 -10.02 8.41
CA GLY A 194 10.53 -10.62 8.00
C GLY A 194 9.55 -10.86 9.15
N SER A 195 9.62 -10.05 10.23
CA SER A 195 8.78 -10.18 11.42
C SER A 195 7.28 -10.32 11.10
N LEU A 196 6.76 -9.56 10.11
CA LEU A 196 5.37 -9.65 9.69
C LEU A 196 5.06 -11.00 9.05
N PHE A 197 5.92 -11.48 8.17
CA PHE A 197 5.79 -12.80 7.53
C PHE A 197 5.82 -13.93 8.56
N TRP A 198 6.84 -13.94 9.43
CA TRP A 198 6.94 -14.95 10.49
C TRP A 198 5.78 -14.86 11.49
N GLY A 199 5.32 -13.65 11.80
CA GLY A 199 4.12 -13.42 12.62
C GLY A 199 2.90 -14.13 12.03
N ILE A 200 2.65 -13.96 10.73
CA ILE A 200 1.56 -14.63 10.02
C ILE A 200 1.73 -16.15 10.04
N ILE A 201 2.91 -16.67 9.67
CA ILE A 201 3.14 -18.13 9.59
C ILE A 201 2.96 -18.81 10.95
N ILE A 202 3.60 -18.28 12.00
CA ILE A 202 3.50 -18.86 13.34
C ILE A 202 2.05 -18.81 13.86
N THR A 203 1.36 -17.68 13.65
CA THR A 203 -0.04 -17.53 14.03
C THR A 203 -0.94 -18.50 13.25
N THR A 204 -0.69 -18.70 11.95
CA THR A 204 -1.42 -19.68 11.14
C THR A 204 -1.26 -21.09 11.68
N ILE A 205 -0.04 -21.47 12.10
CA ILE A 205 0.24 -22.76 12.73
C ILE A 205 -0.50 -22.89 14.08
N ILE A 206 -0.49 -21.85 14.91
CA ILE A 206 -1.24 -21.80 16.17
C ILE A 206 -2.75 -21.94 15.91
N GLY A 207 -3.24 -21.39 14.80
CA GLY A 207 -4.64 -21.50 14.39
C GLY A 207 -5.12 -22.91 14.07
N ILE A 208 -4.21 -23.86 13.79
CA ILE A 208 -4.56 -25.26 13.46
C ILE A 208 -5.26 -25.95 14.66
N PRO A 209 -4.62 -26.06 15.85
CA PRO A 209 -5.27 -26.67 17.01
C PRO A 209 -6.47 -25.87 17.52
N MET A 210 -6.59 -24.59 17.20
CA MET A 210 -7.75 -23.75 17.55
C MET A 210 -8.93 -23.92 16.59
N GLY A 211 -8.78 -24.71 15.50
CA GLY A 211 -9.82 -24.91 14.49
C GLY A 211 -10.10 -23.69 13.59
N VAL A 212 -9.25 -22.66 13.64
CA VAL A 212 -9.37 -21.44 12.82
C VAL A 212 -8.68 -21.63 11.46
N THR A 213 -7.54 -22.33 11.44
CA THR A 213 -6.84 -22.72 10.22
C THR A 213 -7.26 -24.12 9.80
N VAL A 214 -7.97 -24.23 8.67
CA VAL A 214 -8.54 -25.50 8.20
C VAL A 214 -7.87 -25.89 6.88
N PHE A 215 -7.31 -27.09 6.82
CA PHE A 215 -6.75 -27.64 5.59
C PHE A 215 -7.87 -28.14 4.68
N PRO A 216 -7.92 -27.72 3.39
CA PRO A 216 -8.81 -28.33 2.42
C PRO A 216 -8.47 -29.82 2.20
N ASN A 217 -9.48 -30.63 1.85
CA ASN A 217 -9.24 -32.02 1.51
C ASN A 217 -8.28 -32.15 0.31
N GLY A 218 -7.26 -32.99 0.45
CA GLY A 218 -6.25 -33.16 -0.61
C GLY A 218 -5.26 -32.00 -0.73
N TRP A 219 -5.11 -31.17 0.32
CA TRP A 219 -4.15 -30.05 0.31
C TRP A 219 -2.72 -30.51 0.03
N LEU A 220 -2.05 -29.81 -0.88
CA LEU A 220 -0.63 -29.97 -1.19
C LEU A 220 0.05 -28.62 -1.05
N PRO A 221 1.30 -28.56 -0.55
CA PRO A 221 2.01 -27.28 -0.32
C PRO A 221 2.41 -26.57 -1.61
N VAL A 222 2.44 -27.28 -2.73
CA VAL A 222 2.81 -26.77 -4.06
C VAL A 222 1.71 -27.15 -5.04
N SER A 223 1.29 -26.20 -5.85
CA SER A 223 0.31 -26.39 -6.93
C SER A 223 0.69 -25.58 -8.18
N ALA A 224 0.03 -25.84 -9.28
CA ALA A 224 0.04 -24.90 -10.40
C ALA A 224 -0.53 -23.55 -9.96
N PRO A 225 -0.12 -22.42 -10.59
CA PRO A 225 -0.72 -21.12 -10.33
C PRO A 225 -2.24 -21.16 -10.46
N GLN A 226 -2.93 -20.44 -9.57
CA GLN A 226 -4.39 -20.37 -9.61
C GLN A 226 -4.85 -19.64 -10.88
N ASP A 227 -6.01 -20.02 -11.42
CA ASP A 227 -6.58 -19.39 -12.61
C ASP A 227 -6.91 -17.91 -12.33
N ILE A 228 -6.37 -17.02 -13.16
CA ILE A 228 -6.57 -15.56 -13.06
C ILE A 228 -7.79 -15.09 -13.88
N THR A 229 -8.33 -15.93 -14.77
CA THR A 229 -9.42 -15.58 -15.70
C THR A 229 -10.62 -14.90 -15.03
N PRO A 230 -11.03 -15.26 -13.80
CA PRO A 230 -12.17 -14.61 -13.13
C PRO A 230 -12.00 -13.10 -12.91
N ILE A 231 -10.77 -12.59 -12.83
CA ILE A 231 -10.49 -11.18 -12.52
C ILE A 231 -9.71 -10.46 -13.62
N PHE A 232 -9.09 -11.18 -14.54
CA PHE A 232 -8.22 -10.61 -15.56
C PHE A 232 -8.99 -9.73 -16.53
N CYS A 233 -8.59 -8.45 -16.62
CA CYS A 233 -9.20 -7.43 -17.48
C CYS A 233 -10.73 -7.29 -17.34
N LYS A 234 -11.29 -7.59 -16.17
CA LYS A 234 -12.73 -7.48 -15.90
C LYS A 234 -13.08 -6.04 -15.49
N PHE A 235 -13.02 -5.13 -16.46
CA PHE A 235 -13.35 -3.72 -16.26
C PHE A 235 -14.82 -3.44 -16.58
N ASP A 236 -15.46 -2.62 -15.78
CA ASP A 236 -16.75 -2.00 -16.08
C ASP A 236 -16.59 -0.48 -16.08
N PHE A 237 -16.70 0.13 -17.26
CA PHE A 237 -16.61 1.58 -17.44
C PHE A 237 -17.99 2.25 -17.39
N SER A 238 -19.08 1.48 -17.20
CA SER A 238 -20.41 2.03 -17.06
C SER A 238 -20.47 2.92 -15.82
N SER A 239 -21.19 4.03 -15.92
CA SER A 239 -21.41 4.97 -14.81
C SER A 239 -20.15 5.68 -14.26
N LEU A 240 -18.99 5.61 -14.92
CA LEU A 240 -17.77 6.30 -14.47
C LEU A 240 -17.67 7.76 -14.92
N LEU A 241 -18.48 8.21 -15.86
CA LEU A 241 -18.47 9.60 -16.35
C LEU A 241 -19.31 10.50 -15.43
N ASN A 242 -18.86 10.69 -14.20
CA ASN A 242 -19.50 11.59 -13.23
C ASN A 242 -18.44 12.30 -12.37
N LEU A 243 -18.83 13.40 -11.73
CA LEU A 243 -17.94 14.20 -10.89
C LEU A 243 -17.35 13.39 -9.73
N LYS A 244 -18.12 12.46 -9.14
CA LYS A 244 -17.67 11.58 -8.05
C LYS A 244 -16.47 10.73 -8.47
N THR A 245 -16.53 10.11 -9.64
CA THR A 245 -15.41 9.31 -10.16
C THR A 245 -14.18 10.16 -10.43
N VAL A 246 -14.33 11.35 -11.02
CA VAL A 246 -13.20 12.27 -11.26
C VAL A 246 -12.48 12.63 -9.95
N LEU A 247 -13.24 12.97 -8.90
CA LEU A 247 -12.69 13.28 -7.58
C LEU A 247 -11.98 12.09 -6.94
N VAL A 248 -12.56 10.90 -7.08
CA VAL A 248 -11.96 9.66 -6.59
C VAL A 248 -10.64 9.34 -7.29
N VAL A 249 -10.61 9.39 -8.63
CA VAL A 249 -9.39 9.16 -9.43
C VAL A 249 -8.31 10.18 -9.04
N PHE A 250 -8.69 11.44 -8.87
CA PHE A 250 -7.75 12.48 -8.46
C PHE A 250 -7.20 12.23 -7.05
N SER A 251 -8.06 11.84 -6.09
CA SER A 251 -7.64 11.50 -4.72
C SER A 251 -6.68 10.31 -4.71
N LEU A 252 -7.00 9.25 -5.47
CA LEU A 252 -6.12 8.08 -5.64
C LEU A 252 -4.75 8.47 -6.18
N LEU A 253 -4.75 9.25 -7.26
CA LEU A 253 -3.52 9.71 -7.89
C LEU A 253 -2.63 10.50 -6.93
N LEU A 254 -3.22 11.40 -6.13
CA LEU A 254 -2.48 12.15 -5.13
C LEU A 254 -1.89 11.23 -4.05
N ILE A 255 -2.69 10.31 -3.49
CA ILE A 255 -2.23 9.37 -2.47
C ILE A 255 -1.07 8.54 -3.02
N ASN A 256 -1.23 7.99 -4.24
CA ASN A 256 -0.22 7.16 -4.88
C ASN A 256 1.10 7.93 -5.10
N ILE A 257 1.04 9.13 -5.67
CA ILE A 257 2.23 9.97 -5.90
C ILE A 257 2.96 10.26 -4.59
N PHE A 258 2.23 10.63 -3.52
CA PHE A 258 2.85 10.94 -2.23
C PHE A 258 3.42 9.71 -1.53
N ASP A 259 2.74 8.57 -1.60
CA ASP A 259 3.21 7.30 -1.06
C ASP A 259 4.51 6.87 -1.74
N THR A 260 4.52 6.84 -3.07
CA THR A 260 5.70 6.51 -3.88
C THR A 260 6.88 7.44 -3.60
N ILE A 261 6.68 8.76 -3.64
CA ILE A 261 7.78 9.72 -3.44
C ILE A 261 8.29 9.66 -2.00
N GLY A 262 7.40 9.60 -1.01
CA GLY A 262 7.77 9.50 0.39
C GLY A 262 8.62 8.26 0.67
N THR A 263 8.24 7.14 0.10
CA THR A 263 8.96 5.87 0.21
C THR A 263 10.31 5.91 -0.51
N LEU A 264 10.33 6.40 -1.75
CA LEU A 264 11.57 6.53 -2.53
C LEU A 264 12.58 7.42 -1.83
N MET A 265 12.17 8.57 -1.27
CA MET A 265 13.06 9.45 -0.52
C MET A 265 13.59 8.77 0.74
N GLY A 266 12.73 8.13 1.52
CA GLY A 266 13.14 7.42 2.73
C GLY A 266 14.09 6.25 2.48
N LEU A 267 13.94 5.55 1.35
CA LEU A 267 14.86 4.48 0.94
C LEU A 267 16.18 5.03 0.38
N ALA A 268 16.13 6.11 -0.38
CA ALA A 268 17.32 6.75 -0.95
C ALA A 268 18.25 7.27 0.16
N ASP A 269 17.70 7.88 1.21
CA ASP A 269 18.46 8.29 2.38
C ASP A 269 19.20 7.11 3.02
N LYS A 270 18.54 5.95 3.15
CA LYS A 270 19.14 4.73 3.71
C LYS A 270 20.21 4.09 2.81
N THR A 271 20.09 4.22 1.49
CA THR A 271 21.09 3.73 0.54
C THR A 271 22.30 4.63 0.43
N GLY A 272 22.17 5.90 0.82
CA GLY A 272 23.19 6.92 0.61
C GLY A 272 23.36 7.31 -0.87
N ILE A 273 22.37 7.04 -1.72
CA ILE A 273 22.42 7.38 -3.16
C ILE A 273 21.87 8.78 -3.46
N VAL A 274 21.47 9.53 -2.42
CA VAL A 274 21.02 10.91 -2.59
C VAL A 274 22.18 11.76 -3.10
N GLU A 275 21.99 12.43 -4.23
CA GLU A 275 22.97 13.34 -4.79
C GLU A 275 23.18 14.57 -3.88
N ALA A 276 24.30 15.26 -4.05
CA ALA A 276 24.64 16.47 -3.27
C ALA A 276 23.59 17.60 -3.39
N ASN A 277 22.79 17.60 -4.46
CA ASN A 277 21.67 18.53 -4.69
C ASN A 277 20.35 18.08 -4.05
N GLY A 278 20.34 16.94 -3.32
CA GLY A 278 19.15 16.36 -2.70
C GLY A 278 18.28 15.52 -3.64
N ASN A 279 18.69 15.35 -4.89
CA ASN A 279 17.95 14.53 -5.85
C ASN A 279 18.28 13.03 -5.68
N ILE A 280 17.30 12.20 -6.03
CA ILE A 280 17.47 10.75 -6.12
C ILE A 280 17.71 10.39 -7.58
N PRO A 281 18.83 9.72 -7.93
CA PRO A 281 19.05 9.27 -9.30
C PRO A 281 17.93 8.33 -9.74
N HIS A 282 17.54 8.44 -11.01
CA HIS A 282 16.51 7.57 -11.62
C HIS A 282 15.12 7.59 -10.95
N VAL A 283 14.77 8.66 -10.22
CA VAL A 283 13.44 8.82 -9.61
C VAL A 283 12.32 8.80 -10.65
N LYS A 284 12.53 9.42 -11.81
CA LYS A 284 11.55 9.43 -12.90
C LYS A 284 11.27 8.02 -13.40
N GLU A 285 12.30 7.22 -13.59
CA GLU A 285 12.23 5.83 -14.04
C GLU A 285 11.56 4.95 -12.99
N ALA A 286 11.83 5.18 -11.69
CA ALA A 286 11.18 4.48 -10.60
C ALA A 286 9.68 4.80 -10.52
N MET A 287 9.30 6.06 -10.65
CA MET A 287 7.89 6.47 -10.72
C MET A 287 7.19 5.95 -11.97
N MET A 288 7.89 5.90 -13.10
CA MET A 288 7.34 5.33 -14.32
C MET A 288 7.09 3.83 -14.17
N SER A 289 7.98 3.11 -13.49
CA SER A 289 7.75 1.68 -13.20
C SER A 289 6.55 1.46 -12.28
N ASP A 290 6.33 2.34 -11.27
CA ASP A 290 5.12 2.33 -10.42
C ASP A 290 3.85 2.55 -11.27
N ALA A 291 3.87 3.54 -12.15
CA ALA A 291 2.72 3.90 -12.98
C ALA A 291 2.34 2.77 -13.97
N ILE A 292 3.36 2.18 -14.63
CA ILE A 292 3.15 1.02 -15.51
C ILE A 292 2.74 -0.20 -14.69
N GLY A 293 3.38 -0.41 -13.54
CA GLY A 293 3.04 -1.47 -12.59
C GLY A 293 1.58 -1.38 -12.13
N THR A 294 1.10 -0.20 -11.77
CA THR A 294 -0.30 0.08 -11.41
C THR A 294 -1.26 -0.26 -12.55
N THR A 295 -0.94 0.18 -13.76
CA THR A 295 -1.74 -0.12 -14.95
C THR A 295 -1.83 -1.63 -15.20
N CYS A 296 -0.69 -2.32 -15.18
CA CYS A 296 -0.65 -3.79 -15.31
C CYS A 296 -1.35 -4.48 -14.12
N GLY A 297 -1.18 -3.96 -12.90
CA GLY A 297 -1.84 -4.46 -11.70
C GLY A 297 -3.36 -4.43 -11.81
N ALA A 298 -3.93 -3.31 -12.28
CA ALA A 298 -5.36 -3.18 -12.52
C ALA A 298 -5.85 -4.23 -13.54
N MET A 299 -5.08 -4.51 -14.61
CA MET A 299 -5.41 -5.56 -15.59
C MET A 299 -5.36 -6.95 -14.95
N LEU A 300 -4.48 -7.19 -14.00
CA LEU A 300 -4.33 -8.44 -13.26
C LEU A 300 -5.28 -8.56 -12.06
N GLY A 301 -6.21 -7.61 -11.90
CA GLY A 301 -7.19 -7.63 -10.81
C GLY A 301 -6.64 -7.16 -9.46
N SER A 302 -5.54 -6.44 -9.45
CA SER A 302 -4.94 -5.88 -8.23
C SER A 302 -5.22 -4.38 -8.11
N SER A 303 -5.00 -3.83 -6.92
CA SER A 303 -5.04 -2.39 -6.70
C SER A 303 -3.74 -1.71 -7.18
N THR A 304 -3.64 -0.40 -6.95
CA THR A 304 -2.46 0.42 -7.25
C THR A 304 -1.20 -0.13 -6.59
N LEU A 305 -0.10 -0.18 -7.34
CA LEU A 305 1.20 -0.60 -6.85
C LEU A 305 2.05 0.60 -6.44
N THR A 306 2.92 0.38 -5.45
CA THR A 306 3.87 1.39 -4.97
C THR A 306 5.19 0.74 -4.55
N THR A 307 6.24 1.56 -4.42
CA THR A 307 7.51 1.11 -3.87
C THR A 307 7.37 0.81 -2.36
N TYR A 308 7.93 -0.32 -1.91
CA TYR A 308 7.78 -0.83 -0.54
C TYR A 308 8.91 -0.40 0.38
N VAL A 309 8.54 0.11 1.58
CA VAL A 309 9.48 0.53 2.64
C VAL A 309 10.33 -0.64 3.14
N GLU A 310 9.82 -1.86 3.06
CA GLU A 310 10.49 -3.11 3.41
C GLU A 310 11.77 -3.35 2.58
N SER A 311 11.91 -2.69 1.43
CA SER A 311 13.16 -2.67 0.67
C SER A 311 14.36 -2.19 1.50
N ALA A 312 14.10 -1.42 2.56
CA ALA A 312 15.11 -1.01 3.53
C ALA A 312 15.86 -2.19 4.16
N SER A 313 15.22 -3.36 4.31
CA SER A 313 15.84 -4.56 4.86
C SER A 313 16.91 -5.14 3.93
N GLY A 314 16.64 -5.21 2.62
CA GLY A 314 17.64 -5.62 1.65
C GLY A 314 18.77 -4.60 1.48
N ILE A 315 18.44 -3.31 1.55
CA ILE A 315 19.43 -2.23 1.57
C ILE A 315 20.39 -2.40 2.76
N ALA A 316 19.87 -2.72 3.94
CA ALA A 316 20.66 -2.99 5.13
C ALA A 316 21.60 -4.21 4.98
N GLU A 317 21.23 -5.21 4.17
CA GLU A 317 22.09 -6.35 3.78
C GLU A 317 23.16 -5.99 2.75
N GLY A 318 23.13 -4.80 2.20
CA GLY A 318 24.10 -4.31 1.22
C GLY A 318 23.61 -4.33 -0.22
N GLY A 319 22.31 -4.50 -0.47
CA GLY A 319 21.69 -4.33 -1.80
C GLY A 319 21.86 -2.89 -2.31
N ARG A 320 22.35 -2.71 -3.53
CA ARG A 320 22.66 -1.39 -4.10
C ARG A 320 22.28 -1.27 -5.57
N SER A 321 21.86 -2.34 -6.23
CA SER A 321 21.58 -2.36 -7.66
C SER A 321 20.24 -3.02 -7.99
N GLY A 322 19.82 -2.90 -9.25
CA GLY A 322 18.63 -3.59 -9.77
C GLY A 322 18.70 -5.12 -9.67
N VAL A 323 19.86 -5.72 -9.37
CA VAL A 323 19.97 -7.17 -9.13
C VAL A 323 19.17 -7.57 -7.88
N THR A 324 19.20 -6.75 -6.83
CA THR A 324 18.37 -6.95 -5.64
C THR A 324 16.87 -6.98 -6.02
N ALA A 325 16.38 -5.97 -6.75
CA ALA A 325 15.01 -5.91 -7.22
C ALA A 325 14.66 -7.08 -8.16
N PHE A 326 15.55 -7.41 -9.11
CA PHE A 326 15.37 -8.55 -10.01
C PHE A 326 15.20 -9.86 -9.23
N THR A 327 15.98 -10.06 -8.20
CA THR A 327 15.87 -11.25 -7.32
C THR A 327 14.50 -11.31 -6.63
N VAL A 328 13.99 -10.17 -6.13
CA VAL A 328 12.64 -10.09 -5.53
C VAL A 328 11.57 -10.47 -6.56
N GLY A 329 11.65 -9.93 -7.77
CA GLY A 329 10.71 -10.26 -8.85
C GLY A 329 10.66 -11.76 -9.18
N ILE A 330 11.82 -12.43 -9.21
CA ILE A 330 11.92 -13.88 -9.41
C ILE A 330 11.27 -14.63 -8.23
N PHE A 331 11.48 -14.21 -6.99
CA PHE A 331 10.83 -14.85 -5.83
C PHE A 331 9.30 -14.68 -5.86
N PHE A 332 8.76 -13.57 -6.35
CA PHE A 332 7.31 -13.44 -6.57
C PHE A 332 6.79 -14.43 -7.62
N ILE A 333 7.55 -14.67 -8.70
CA ILE A 333 7.22 -15.70 -9.71
C ILE A 333 7.24 -17.11 -9.09
N ILE A 334 8.25 -17.41 -8.28
CA ILE A 334 8.34 -18.69 -7.57
C ILE A 334 7.15 -18.87 -6.60
N ALA A 335 6.75 -17.80 -5.92
CA ALA A 335 5.64 -17.81 -4.98
C ALA A 335 4.29 -18.20 -5.63
N LEU A 336 4.11 -18.03 -6.93
CA LEU A 336 2.91 -18.51 -7.65
C LEU A 336 2.62 -19.99 -7.42
N PHE A 337 3.68 -20.80 -7.32
CA PHE A 337 3.56 -22.24 -7.08
C PHE A 337 3.32 -22.59 -5.61
N LEU A 338 3.49 -21.62 -4.70
CA LEU A 338 3.25 -21.77 -3.26
C LEU A 338 1.87 -21.24 -2.83
N SER A 339 0.98 -21.01 -3.80
CA SER A 339 -0.38 -20.49 -3.56
C SER A 339 -1.15 -21.24 -2.46
N PRO A 340 -1.11 -22.60 -2.34
CA PRO A 340 -1.87 -23.28 -1.29
C PRO A 340 -1.42 -22.92 0.13
N ILE A 341 -0.13 -22.59 0.33
CA ILE A 341 0.38 -22.16 1.63
C ILE A 341 -0.20 -20.80 2.01
N PHE A 342 -0.20 -19.85 1.08
CA PHE A 342 -0.69 -18.49 1.34
C PHE A 342 -2.22 -18.42 1.46
N LEU A 343 -2.93 -19.24 0.68
CA LEU A 343 -4.40 -19.29 0.70
C LEU A 343 -4.95 -19.94 2.00
N LEU A 344 -4.14 -20.77 2.66
CA LEU A 344 -4.46 -21.37 3.95
C LEU A 344 -4.50 -20.35 5.10
N ILE A 345 -3.83 -19.20 4.95
CA ILE A 345 -3.68 -18.19 5.98
C ILE A 345 -5.06 -17.58 6.32
N PRO A 346 -5.53 -17.69 7.58
CA PRO A 346 -6.80 -17.09 7.99
C PRO A 346 -6.66 -15.56 8.15
N SER A 347 -7.75 -14.82 7.99
CA SER A 347 -7.76 -13.36 8.14
C SER A 347 -7.31 -12.89 9.53
N ALA A 348 -7.59 -13.68 10.58
CA ALA A 348 -7.10 -13.41 11.93
C ALA A 348 -5.56 -13.42 12.01
N ALA A 349 -4.86 -14.26 11.25
CA ALA A 349 -3.40 -14.28 11.26
C ALA A 349 -2.81 -13.06 10.51
N THR A 350 -3.50 -12.53 9.50
CA THR A 350 -3.04 -11.33 8.78
C THR A 350 -3.27 -10.03 9.57
N SER A 351 -4.14 -10.04 10.59
CA SER A 351 -4.44 -8.87 11.42
C SER A 351 -3.21 -8.30 12.12
N GLY A 352 -2.28 -9.17 12.55
CA GLY A 352 -1.01 -8.76 13.14
C GLY A 352 -0.17 -7.89 12.19
N ALA A 353 -0.07 -8.28 10.93
CA ALA A 353 0.64 -7.50 9.92
C ALA A 353 -0.05 -6.15 9.66
N LEU A 354 -1.38 -6.14 9.52
CA LEU A 354 -2.14 -4.91 9.27
C LEU A 354 -1.96 -3.89 10.41
N VAL A 355 -2.06 -4.35 11.67
CA VAL A 355 -1.86 -3.47 12.83
C VAL A 355 -0.43 -2.95 12.88
N MET A 356 0.58 -3.79 12.62
CA MET A 356 1.99 -3.36 12.63
C MET A 356 2.32 -2.40 11.48
N VAL A 357 1.75 -2.57 10.29
CA VAL A 357 1.86 -1.59 9.20
C VAL A 357 1.27 -0.25 9.64
N GLY A 358 0.12 -0.25 10.32
CA GLY A 358 -0.46 0.95 10.92
C GLY A 358 0.49 1.63 11.91
N VAL A 359 1.15 0.86 12.78
CA VAL A 359 2.15 1.36 13.74
C VAL A 359 3.35 2.01 13.03
N LEU A 360 3.82 1.42 11.91
CA LEU A 360 4.92 2.01 11.14
C LEU A 360 4.53 3.32 10.46
N MET A 361 3.30 3.42 9.97
CA MET A 361 2.82 4.62 9.27
C MET A 361 2.50 5.77 10.23
N ILE A 362 2.06 5.49 11.47
CA ILE A 362 1.74 6.52 12.46
C ILE A 362 2.98 7.35 12.88
N ASP A 363 4.19 6.87 12.61
CA ASP A 363 5.43 7.62 12.86
C ASP A 363 5.46 8.98 12.11
N SER A 364 4.70 9.09 11.02
CA SER A 364 4.52 10.35 10.28
C SER A 364 3.93 11.48 11.12
N VAL A 365 3.20 11.19 12.21
CA VAL A 365 2.65 12.18 13.14
C VAL A 365 3.75 13.04 13.78
N LYS A 366 4.93 12.47 14.02
CA LYS A 366 6.08 13.20 14.59
C LYS A 366 6.56 14.38 13.73
N LYS A 367 6.25 14.33 12.43
CA LYS A 367 6.64 15.36 11.45
C LYS A 367 5.59 16.47 11.31
N ILE A 368 4.41 16.31 11.91
CA ILE A 368 3.33 17.31 11.89
C ILE A 368 3.67 18.43 12.90
N ASN A 369 3.50 19.68 12.49
CA ASN A 369 3.61 20.81 13.41
C ASN A 369 2.35 20.87 14.29
N LEU A 370 2.39 20.22 15.44
CA LEU A 370 1.29 20.18 16.40
C LEU A 370 1.15 21.44 17.24
N GLN A 371 2.15 22.34 17.23
CA GLN A 371 2.11 23.60 17.99
C GLN A 371 1.25 24.66 17.29
N ASP A 372 1.16 24.63 15.96
CA ASP A 372 0.29 25.52 15.19
C ASP A 372 -1.09 24.90 15.00
N ILE A 373 -2.10 25.45 15.66
CA ILE A 373 -3.49 24.98 15.57
C ILE A 373 -4.02 24.98 14.14
N THR A 374 -3.53 25.89 13.27
CA THR A 374 -3.94 25.96 11.87
C THR A 374 -3.42 24.81 11.04
N GLU A 375 -2.43 24.05 11.54
CA GLU A 375 -1.87 22.84 10.95
C GLU A 375 -2.36 21.59 11.68
N SER A 376 -2.37 21.60 13.03
CA SER A 376 -2.72 20.45 13.85
C SER A 376 -4.20 20.11 13.78
N PHE A 377 -5.10 21.08 13.72
CA PHE A 377 -6.55 20.84 13.63
C PHE A 377 -6.94 20.14 12.31
N PRO A 378 -6.55 20.63 11.11
CA PRO A 378 -6.82 19.89 9.87
C PRO A 378 -6.19 18.50 9.84
N ALA A 379 -4.97 18.35 10.38
CA ALA A 379 -4.30 17.07 10.48
C ALA A 379 -5.10 16.07 11.36
N PHE A 380 -5.58 16.52 12.51
CA PHE A 380 -6.41 15.71 13.41
C PHE A 380 -7.72 15.29 12.73
N ILE A 381 -8.45 16.25 12.11
CA ILE A 381 -9.68 15.96 11.38
C ILE A 381 -9.44 14.91 10.28
N THR A 382 -8.36 15.05 9.50
CA THR A 382 -8.00 14.06 8.48
C THR A 382 -7.87 12.66 9.07
N MET A 383 -7.07 12.50 10.11
CA MET A 383 -6.76 11.19 10.71
C MET A 383 -8.00 10.55 11.34
N ILE A 384 -8.74 11.31 12.16
CA ILE A 384 -9.87 10.76 12.90
C ILE A 384 -11.04 10.39 11.97
N THR A 385 -11.29 11.21 10.95
CA THR A 385 -12.38 10.97 10.00
C THR A 385 -12.11 9.73 9.15
N MET A 386 -10.88 9.48 8.71
CA MET A 386 -10.55 8.27 7.96
C MET A 386 -10.97 7.00 8.70
N VAL A 387 -10.74 6.96 10.01
CA VAL A 387 -11.07 5.80 10.84
C VAL A 387 -12.56 5.72 11.12
N LEU A 388 -13.18 6.82 11.58
CA LEU A 388 -14.58 6.83 12.04
C LEU A 388 -15.58 6.73 10.89
N CYS A 389 -15.30 7.38 9.74
CA CYS A 389 -16.16 7.27 8.55
C CYS A 389 -15.85 6.03 7.70
N TYR A 390 -14.85 5.23 8.10
CA TYR A 390 -14.41 4.05 7.33
C TYR A 390 -14.07 4.39 5.88
N SER A 391 -13.53 5.59 5.65
CA SER A 391 -13.27 6.15 4.31
C SER A 391 -12.03 7.05 4.31
N ILE A 392 -11.03 6.66 3.54
CA ILE A 392 -9.82 7.46 3.32
C ILE A 392 -10.17 8.75 2.55
N ALA A 393 -11.08 8.64 1.54
CA ALA A 393 -11.46 9.79 0.72
C ALA A 393 -12.11 10.89 1.55
N ASP A 394 -13.09 10.55 2.42
CA ASP A 394 -13.79 11.50 3.25
C ASP A 394 -12.85 12.19 4.25
N GLY A 395 -11.88 11.43 4.79
CA GLY A 395 -10.84 11.98 5.65
C GLY A 395 -9.98 13.02 4.94
N ILE A 396 -9.55 12.74 3.69
CA ILE A 396 -8.80 13.71 2.88
C ILE A 396 -9.65 14.94 2.56
N CYS A 397 -10.90 14.74 2.14
CA CYS A 397 -11.81 15.82 1.81
C CYS A 397 -12.05 16.75 2.99
N LEU A 398 -12.42 16.21 4.15
CA LEU A 398 -12.67 17.01 5.36
C LEU A 398 -11.38 17.67 5.89
N GLY A 399 -10.24 17.01 5.76
CA GLY A 399 -8.94 17.58 6.11
C GLY A 399 -8.55 18.78 5.26
N ILE A 400 -8.74 18.70 3.94
CA ILE A 400 -8.51 19.83 3.03
C ILE A 400 -9.48 20.97 3.31
N LEU A 401 -10.76 20.69 3.53
CA LEU A 401 -11.76 21.70 3.89
C LEU A 401 -11.40 22.39 5.20
N ALA A 402 -11.02 21.63 6.23
CA ALA A 402 -10.59 22.17 7.51
C ALA A 402 -9.34 23.05 7.36
N TYR A 403 -8.38 22.66 6.53
CA TYR A 403 -7.16 23.42 6.26
C TYR A 403 -7.50 24.76 5.60
N VAL A 404 -8.25 24.74 4.49
CA VAL A 404 -8.66 25.96 3.77
C VAL A 404 -9.45 26.88 4.68
N PHE A 405 -10.38 26.35 5.49
CA PHE A 405 -11.15 27.12 6.45
C PHE A 405 -10.25 27.80 7.50
N MET A 406 -9.34 27.05 8.14
CA MET A 406 -8.46 27.59 9.17
C MET A 406 -7.52 28.67 8.64
N LYS A 407 -6.93 28.46 7.45
CA LYS A 407 -6.04 29.46 6.83
C LYS A 407 -6.81 30.72 6.41
N THR A 408 -8.03 30.58 5.93
CA THR A 408 -8.90 31.71 5.58
C THR A 408 -9.28 32.52 6.81
N CYS A 409 -9.75 31.87 7.90
CA CYS A 409 -10.12 32.53 9.15
C CYS A 409 -8.95 33.26 9.83
N THR A 410 -7.74 32.70 9.71
CA THR A 410 -6.51 33.30 10.29
C THR A 410 -5.81 34.28 9.35
N ARG A 411 -6.40 34.58 8.18
CA ARG A 411 -5.87 35.48 7.15
C ARG A 411 -4.49 35.07 6.62
N ARG A 412 -4.15 33.78 6.68
CA ARG A 412 -2.89 33.22 6.16
C ARG A 412 -3.02 32.81 4.70
N TRP A 413 -3.43 33.78 3.84
CA TRP A 413 -3.69 33.55 2.41
C TRP A 413 -2.46 33.04 1.63
N LYS A 414 -1.25 33.35 2.11
CA LYS A 414 0.01 32.91 1.46
C LYS A 414 0.22 31.37 1.53
N ASP A 415 -0.43 30.71 2.48
CA ASP A 415 -0.35 29.26 2.66
C ASP A 415 -1.37 28.50 1.79
N LEU A 416 -2.25 29.24 1.11
CA LEU A 416 -3.26 28.68 0.22
C LEU A 416 -2.79 28.79 -1.24
N ASN A 417 -2.74 27.67 -1.93
CA ASN A 417 -2.56 27.64 -3.38
C ASN A 417 -3.89 27.45 -4.10
N TRP A 418 -3.97 27.88 -5.36
CA TRP A 418 -5.19 27.79 -6.17
C TRP A 418 -5.73 26.36 -6.28
N THR A 419 -4.83 25.38 -6.36
CA THR A 419 -5.20 23.96 -6.45
C THR A 419 -5.99 23.51 -5.23
N LEU A 420 -5.55 23.88 -4.01
CA LEU A 420 -6.26 23.58 -2.76
C LEU A 420 -7.65 24.23 -2.71
N ILE A 421 -7.77 25.48 -3.16
CA ILE A 421 -9.04 26.20 -3.17
C ILE A 421 -10.01 25.52 -4.15
N ILE A 422 -9.55 25.18 -5.35
CA ILE A 422 -10.35 24.47 -6.35
C ILE A 422 -10.82 23.12 -5.80
N LEU A 423 -9.91 22.35 -5.17
CA LEU A 423 -10.24 21.07 -4.54
C LEU A 423 -11.29 21.23 -3.43
N ALA A 424 -11.11 22.22 -2.55
CA ALA A 424 -12.06 22.47 -1.49
C ALA A 424 -13.46 22.80 -2.04
N VAL A 425 -13.55 23.63 -3.08
CA VAL A 425 -14.81 23.94 -3.77
C VAL A 425 -15.45 22.68 -4.38
N LEU A 426 -14.66 21.85 -5.07
CA LEU A 426 -15.14 20.61 -5.66
C LEU A 426 -15.65 19.62 -4.60
N PHE A 427 -14.97 19.51 -3.46
CA PHE A 427 -15.40 18.66 -2.35
C PHE A 427 -16.69 19.16 -1.69
N VAL A 428 -16.84 20.48 -1.49
CA VAL A 428 -18.12 21.05 -1.02
C VAL A 428 -19.25 20.73 -1.98
N LEU A 429 -19.03 20.90 -3.30
CA LEU A 429 -20.03 20.56 -4.31
C LEU A 429 -20.40 19.07 -4.31
N ASN A 430 -19.42 18.20 -4.04
CA ASN A 430 -19.66 16.76 -3.93
C ASN A 430 -20.52 16.44 -2.69
N PHE A 431 -20.26 17.05 -1.53
CA PHE A 431 -21.07 16.83 -0.32
C PHE A 431 -22.49 17.40 -0.41
N ILE A 432 -22.70 18.45 -1.21
CA ILE A 432 -24.06 19.02 -1.41
C ILE A 432 -24.89 18.14 -2.36
N LYS A 433 -24.24 17.42 -3.30
CA LYS A 433 -24.93 16.60 -4.31
C LYS A 433 -25.08 15.12 -3.91
N GLY A 434 -24.37 14.64 -2.92
CA GLY A 434 -24.44 13.27 -2.37
C GLY A 434 -25.39 13.20 -1.22
#